data_fcd0a97855faa5a35e13780349b82f88
#
_entry.id   fcd0a97855faa5a35e13780349b82f88
#
_cell.length_a   1.000
_cell.length_b   1.000
_cell.length_c   1.000
_cell.angle_alpha   90.00
_cell.angle_beta   90.00
_cell.angle_gamma   90.00
#
_symmetry.space_group_name_H-M   'P 1'
#
loop_
_entity.id
_entity.type
_entity.pdbx_description
1 polymer ?
#
loop_
_entity_poly.entity_id
_entity_poly.type
_entity_poly.pdbx_seq_one_letter_code
_entity_poly.pdbx_strand_id
1 'polypeptide(L)'
;VSEQIGSSGKVIGVDLTEIEGSLPKNVITIQDDVTTLTPTSFEGVTAFDVILSDMAPSTTGTRTIDHHGSVRLCNTALDLAATILKPHGHLVMKVLEGEVYRDLLARAADSFEIAKGYKPKASRSISTEMYVVCLNRNEDIPTPVQLAQPPPTSGWNN
;
A
#
# COMPACT_ATOMS: atom_id res chain seq x y z
N VAL A 1 -5.47 -4.18 -14.33
CA VAL A 1 -6.23 -4.43 -13.09
C VAL A 1 -7.73 -4.40 -13.38
N SER A 2 -8.28 -3.29 -13.91
CA SER A 2 -9.72 -3.12 -14.16
C SER A 2 -10.35 -4.27 -14.95
N GLU A 3 -9.73 -4.73 -16.04
CA GLU A 3 -10.20 -5.85 -16.85
C GLU A 3 -10.22 -7.17 -16.06
N GLN A 4 -9.24 -7.40 -15.18
CA GLN A 4 -9.12 -8.63 -14.40
C GLN A 4 -10.17 -8.76 -13.31
N ILE A 5 -10.55 -7.65 -12.67
CA ILE A 5 -11.57 -7.66 -11.61
C ILE A 5 -13.01 -7.61 -12.15
N GLY A 6 -13.18 -7.36 -13.45
CA GLY A 6 -14.47 -7.27 -14.10
C GLY A 6 -15.26 -6.00 -13.75
N SER A 7 -16.47 -5.90 -14.29
CA SER A 7 -17.31 -4.69 -14.17
C SER A 7 -17.92 -4.47 -12.77
N SER A 8 -17.96 -5.49 -11.93
CA SER A 8 -18.45 -5.40 -10.55
C SER A 8 -17.40 -4.92 -9.55
N GLY A 9 -16.11 -5.03 -9.92
CA GLY A 9 -15.02 -4.52 -9.12
C GLY A 9 -14.80 -3.02 -9.33
N LYS A 10 -14.26 -2.34 -8.32
CA LYS A 10 -13.91 -0.92 -8.36
C LYS A 10 -12.41 -0.73 -8.25
N VAL A 11 -11.83 0.12 -9.06
CA VAL A 11 -10.42 0.54 -8.98
C VAL A 11 -10.37 2.00 -8.62
N ILE A 12 -9.53 2.35 -7.67
CA ILE A 12 -9.19 3.74 -7.36
C ILE A 12 -7.69 3.90 -7.61
N GLY A 13 -7.35 4.75 -8.56
CA GLY A 13 -5.97 5.14 -8.85
C GLY A 13 -5.65 6.46 -8.17
N VAL A 14 -4.51 6.53 -7.51
CA VAL A 14 -4.00 7.78 -6.91
C VAL A 14 -2.64 8.09 -7.50
N ASP A 15 -2.45 9.32 -7.95
CA ASP A 15 -1.17 9.82 -8.45
C ASP A 15 -1.02 11.31 -8.12
N LEU A 16 0.21 11.78 -8.01
CA LEU A 16 0.51 13.21 -7.86
C LEU A 16 0.12 14.02 -9.10
N THR A 17 0.15 13.36 -10.26
CA THR A 17 -0.24 13.94 -11.55
C THR A 17 -1.61 13.45 -11.97
N GLU A 18 -2.35 14.28 -12.68
CA GLU A 18 -3.63 13.88 -13.26
C GLU A 18 -3.44 12.72 -14.24
N ILE A 19 -4.23 11.66 -14.06
CA ILE A 19 -4.22 10.50 -14.97
C ILE A 19 -5.14 10.82 -16.13
N GLU A 20 -4.54 11.22 -17.25
CA GLU A 20 -5.27 11.57 -18.48
C GLU A 20 -5.71 10.32 -19.27
N GLY A 21 -6.78 10.47 -20.04
CA GLY A 21 -7.24 9.47 -21.00
C GLY A 21 -8.62 8.89 -20.70
N SER A 22 -9.07 8.00 -21.57
CA SER A 22 -10.35 7.30 -21.41
C SER A 22 -10.17 6.09 -20.51
N LEU A 23 -10.70 6.17 -19.31
CA LEU A 23 -10.64 5.10 -18.32
C LEU A 23 -11.90 4.23 -18.35
N PRO A 24 -11.80 2.94 -17.99
CA PRO A 24 -12.97 2.09 -17.80
C PRO A 24 -13.93 2.66 -16.76
N LYS A 25 -15.23 2.38 -16.89
CA LYS A 25 -16.29 2.94 -16.03
C LYS A 25 -16.13 2.59 -14.54
N ASN A 26 -15.42 1.51 -14.23
CA ASN A 26 -15.15 1.05 -12.87
C ASN A 26 -13.84 1.59 -12.28
N VAL A 27 -13.21 2.57 -12.96
CA VAL A 27 -11.98 3.23 -12.50
C VAL A 27 -12.30 4.66 -12.11
N ILE A 28 -11.85 5.05 -10.92
CA ILE A 28 -11.87 6.42 -10.40
C ILE A 28 -10.43 6.84 -10.16
N THR A 29 -10.09 8.08 -10.45
CA THR A 29 -8.77 8.65 -10.20
C THR A 29 -8.84 9.79 -9.21
N ILE A 30 -7.84 9.87 -8.35
CA ILE A 30 -7.65 10.94 -7.37
C ILE A 30 -6.26 11.51 -7.62
N GLN A 31 -6.19 12.81 -7.89
CA GLN A 31 -4.92 13.51 -7.95
C GLN A 31 -4.59 14.02 -6.55
N ASP A 32 -3.71 13.32 -5.84
CA ASP A 32 -3.30 13.69 -4.49
C ASP A 32 -1.95 13.03 -4.12
N ASP A 33 -1.34 13.51 -3.04
CA ASP A 33 -0.18 12.89 -2.43
C ASP A 33 -0.63 11.74 -1.51
N VAL A 34 -0.09 10.54 -1.75
CA VAL A 34 -0.39 9.34 -0.94
C VAL A 34 -0.14 9.56 0.56
N THR A 35 0.78 10.47 0.92
CA THR A 35 1.12 10.80 2.32
C THR A 35 0.03 11.58 3.04
N THR A 36 -0.90 12.20 2.30
CA THR A 36 -2.02 12.98 2.84
C THR A 36 -3.33 12.19 2.88
N LEU A 37 -3.38 11.01 2.25
CA LEU A 37 -4.59 10.20 2.16
C LEU A 37 -5.03 9.68 3.52
N THR A 38 -6.33 9.72 3.70
CA THR A 38 -7.05 9.18 4.86
C THR A 38 -8.15 8.24 4.37
N PRO A 39 -8.75 7.42 5.23
CA PRO A 39 -9.90 6.60 4.83
C PRO A 39 -11.05 7.39 4.20
N THR A 40 -11.21 8.67 4.56
CA THR A 40 -12.25 9.56 4.02
C THR A 40 -11.94 10.09 2.63
N SER A 41 -10.70 9.98 2.17
CA SER A 41 -10.30 10.36 0.80
C SER A 41 -10.91 9.48 -0.28
N PHE A 42 -11.42 8.29 0.09
CA PHE A 42 -11.95 7.29 -0.84
C PHE A 42 -13.48 7.26 -0.80
N GLU A 43 -14.13 8.22 -1.42
CA GLU A 43 -15.58 8.39 -1.41
C GLU A 43 -16.36 7.09 -1.64
N GLY A 44 -17.16 6.68 -0.63
CA GLY A 44 -18.01 5.51 -0.69
C GLY A 44 -17.27 4.15 -0.66
N VAL A 45 -15.94 4.15 -0.44
CA VAL A 45 -15.15 2.93 -0.23
C VAL A 45 -14.48 2.99 1.13
N THR A 46 -14.88 2.09 2.03
CA THR A 46 -14.39 2.04 3.41
C THR A 46 -13.20 1.10 3.59
N ALA A 47 -13.04 0.12 2.69
CA ALA A 47 -11.94 -0.84 2.75
C ALA A 47 -11.66 -1.47 1.38
N PHE A 48 -10.42 -1.87 1.16
CA PHE A 48 -9.93 -2.46 -0.08
C PHE A 48 -9.56 -3.94 0.11
N ASP A 49 -9.71 -4.72 -0.95
CA ASP A 49 -9.26 -6.12 -0.98
C ASP A 49 -7.78 -6.22 -1.35
N VAL A 50 -7.29 -5.31 -2.20
CA VAL A 50 -5.91 -5.28 -2.69
C VAL A 50 -5.42 -3.84 -2.84
N ILE A 51 -4.19 -3.60 -2.42
CA ILE A 51 -3.45 -2.36 -2.68
C ILE A 51 -2.23 -2.70 -3.53
N LEU A 52 -2.05 -1.94 -4.62
CA LEU A 52 -0.88 -2.04 -5.49
C LEU A 52 -0.15 -0.70 -5.50
N SER A 53 1.11 -0.69 -5.11
CA SER A 53 1.95 0.50 -5.09
C SER A 53 3.13 0.35 -6.04
N ASP A 54 3.14 1.15 -7.09
CA ASP A 54 4.25 1.28 -8.03
C ASP A 54 5.00 2.61 -7.87
N MET A 55 4.86 3.25 -6.71
CA MET A 55 5.50 4.52 -6.41
C MET A 55 7.02 4.44 -6.51
N ALA A 56 7.61 5.50 -7.04
CA ALA A 56 9.05 5.67 -7.09
C ALA A 56 9.43 7.07 -6.56
N PRO A 57 10.54 7.19 -5.82
CA PRO A 57 11.05 8.51 -5.45
C PRO A 57 11.54 9.25 -6.70
N SER A 58 11.64 10.57 -6.61
CA SER A 58 12.42 11.34 -7.59
C SER A 58 13.86 10.85 -7.53
N THR A 59 14.32 10.20 -8.60
CA THR A 59 15.65 9.57 -8.64
C THR A 59 16.73 10.64 -8.69
N THR A 60 17.69 10.53 -7.79
CA THR A 60 18.87 11.42 -7.72
C THR A 60 20.07 10.87 -8.49
N GLY A 61 20.01 9.59 -8.89
CA GLY A 61 21.12 8.83 -9.43
C GLY A 61 22.06 8.27 -8.35
N THR A 62 21.82 8.57 -7.09
CA THR A 62 22.57 8.03 -5.95
C THR A 62 21.80 6.85 -5.35
N ARG A 63 22.30 5.62 -5.57
CA ARG A 63 21.61 4.38 -5.19
C ARG A 63 21.11 4.36 -3.75
N THR A 64 21.92 4.81 -2.79
CA THR A 64 21.55 4.82 -1.37
C THR A 64 20.39 5.78 -1.11
N ILE A 65 20.43 7.00 -1.66
CA ILE A 65 19.37 8.00 -1.49
C ILE A 65 18.08 7.50 -2.13
N ASP A 66 18.16 6.98 -3.35
CA ASP A 66 17.00 6.49 -4.10
C ASP A 66 16.39 5.26 -3.40
N HIS A 67 17.23 4.36 -2.86
CA HIS A 67 16.78 3.22 -2.05
C HIS A 67 16.00 3.67 -0.79
N HIS A 68 16.57 4.56 0.02
CA HIS A 68 15.88 5.06 1.21
C HIS A 68 14.59 5.81 0.86
N GLY A 69 14.57 6.55 -0.25
CA GLY A 69 13.36 7.16 -0.78
C GLY A 69 12.28 6.14 -1.09
N SER A 70 12.63 5.04 -1.78
CA SER A 70 11.67 3.97 -2.11
C SER A 70 11.16 3.23 -0.87
N VAL A 71 12.02 2.95 0.12
CA VAL A 71 11.60 2.32 1.39
C VAL A 71 10.66 3.22 2.17
N ARG A 72 10.87 4.55 2.16
CA ARG A 72 9.94 5.49 2.79
C ARG A 72 8.54 5.42 2.15
N LEU A 73 8.45 5.37 0.81
CA LEU A 73 7.18 5.21 0.10
C LEU A 73 6.51 3.87 0.41
N CYS A 74 7.28 2.78 0.51
CA CYS A 74 6.75 1.49 0.94
C CYS A 74 6.20 1.54 2.37
N ASN A 75 6.89 2.24 3.27
CA ASN A 75 6.40 2.42 4.64
C ASN A 75 5.08 3.21 4.67
N THR A 76 4.95 4.26 3.84
CA THR A 76 3.67 4.98 3.67
C THR A 76 2.56 4.06 3.17
N ALA A 77 2.86 3.17 2.20
CA ALA A 77 1.89 2.20 1.71
C ALA A 77 1.48 1.18 2.78
N LEU A 78 2.40 0.74 3.65
CA LEU A 78 2.10 -0.12 4.81
C LEU A 78 1.21 0.59 5.83
N ASP A 79 1.50 1.87 6.15
CA ASP A 79 0.68 2.67 7.06
C ASP A 79 -0.73 2.86 6.52
N LEU A 80 -0.86 3.17 5.23
CA LEU A 80 -2.15 3.29 4.57
C LEU A 80 -2.90 1.95 4.58
N ALA A 81 -2.22 0.85 4.24
CA ALA A 81 -2.79 -0.49 4.26
C ALA A 81 -3.33 -0.88 5.64
N ALA A 82 -2.64 -0.48 6.72
CA ALA A 82 -3.11 -0.71 8.08
C ALA A 82 -4.49 -0.06 8.35
N THR A 83 -4.83 1.02 7.64
CA THR A 83 -6.09 1.76 7.84
C THR A 83 -7.21 1.35 6.90
N ILE A 84 -6.90 1.01 5.64
CA ILE A 84 -7.90 0.83 4.60
C ILE A 84 -7.94 -0.57 3.98
N LEU A 85 -6.96 -1.44 4.27
CA LEU A 85 -6.96 -2.80 3.74
C LEU A 85 -7.80 -3.72 4.65
N LYS A 86 -8.68 -4.52 4.05
CA LYS A 86 -9.46 -5.52 4.77
C LYS A 86 -8.56 -6.56 5.46
N PRO A 87 -9.02 -7.22 6.54
CA PRO A 87 -8.45 -8.49 6.96
C PRO A 87 -8.36 -9.46 5.79
N HIS A 88 -7.28 -10.24 5.71
CA HIS A 88 -6.93 -11.11 4.58
C HIS A 88 -6.70 -10.41 3.24
N GLY A 89 -6.71 -9.08 3.19
CA GLY A 89 -6.35 -8.31 2.00
C GLY A 89 -4.86 -8.42 1.67
N HIS A 90 -4.49 -7.96 0.48
CA HIS A 90 -3.15 -8.11 -0.05
C HIS A 90 -2.53 -6.75 -0.40
N LEU A 91 -1.21 -6.64 -0.24
CA LEU A 91 -0.45 -5.45 -0.61
C LEU A 91 0.75 -5.86 -1.46
N VAL A 92 0.97 -5.15 -2.57
CA VAL A 92 2.20 -5.28 -3.36
C VAL A 92 2.83 -3.90 -3.49
N MET A 93 4.13 -3.82 -3.22
CA MET A 93 4.88 -2.57 -3.26
C MET A 93 6.16 -2.73 -4.07
N LYS A 94 6.45 -1.75 -4.94
CA LYS A 94 7.75 -1.65 -5.59
C LYS A 94 8.77 -1.02 -4.64
N VAL A 95 9.98 -1.56 -4.60
CA VAL A 95 11.09 -1.06 -3.81
C VAL A 95 12.39 -1.18 -4.62
N LEU A 96 13.32 -0.27 -4.42
CA LEU A 96 14.67 -0.41 -4.93
C LEU A 96 15.50 -1.24 -3.93
N GLU A 97 16.25 -2.22 -4.43
CA GLU A 97 17.11 -3.09 -3.62
C GLU A 97 18.22 -2.28 -2.91
N GLY A 98 18.43 -2.53 -1.61
CA GLY A 98 19.46 -1.85 -0.84
C GLY A 98 19.55 -2.36 0.60
N GLU A 99 20.31 -1.66 1.43
CA GLU A 99 20.73 -2.10 2.76
C GLU A 99 19.57 -2.31 3.76
N VAL A 100 18.57 -1.43 3.77
CA VAL A 100 17.43 -1.50 4.72
C VAL A 100 16.23 -2.28 4.16
N TYR A 101 16.41 -3.01 3.06
CA TYR A 101 15.36 -3.84 2.47
C TYR A 101 14.85 -4.94 3.42
N ARG A 102 15.75 -5.52 4.23
CA ARG A 102 15.38 -6.56 5.21
C ARG A 102 14.48 -6.01 6.32
N ASP A 103 14.72 -4.78 6.75
CA ASP A 103 13.91 -4.12 7.78
C ASP A 103 12.50 -3.85 7.26
N LEU A 104 12.37 -3.45 5.97
CA LEU A 104 11.07 -3.32 5.32
C LEU A 104 10.32 -4.66 5.27
N LEU A 105 11.00 -5.76 4.92
CA LEU A 105 10.40 -7.10 4.92
C LEU A 105 9.96 -7.54 6.32
N ALA A 106 10.78 -7.29 7.34
CA ALA A 106 10.44 -7.60 8.73
C ALA A 106 9.18 -6.84 9.15
N ARG A 107 9.14 -5.53 8.90
CA ARG A 107 7.96 -4.71 9.17
C ARG A 107 6.69 -5.21 8.45
N ALA A 108 6.82 -5.61 7.19
CA ALA A 108 5.69 -6.17 6.44
C ALA A 108 5.22 -7.51 7.05
N ALA A 109 6.15 -8.35 7.52
CA ALA A 109 5.84 -9.63 8.15
C ALA A 109 5.11 -9.48 9.50
N ASP A 110 5.24 -8.33 10.19
CA ASP A 110 4.45 -8.05 11.41
C ASP A 110 2.96 -7.89 11.10
N SER A 111 2.60 -7.52 9.86
CA SER A 111 1.23 -7.18 9.47
C SER A 111 0.57 -8.18 8.52
N PHE A 112 1.34 -9.10 7.93
CA PHE A 112 0.85 -10.05 6.93
C PHE A 112 1.36 -11.46 7.22
N GLU A 113 0.54 -12.48 6.95
CA GLU A 113 0.95 -13.89 7.08
C GLU A 113 2.16 -14.23 6.19
N ILE A 114 2.21 -13.63 5.01
CA ILE A 114 3.30 -13.80 4.05
C ILE A 114 3.80 -12.43 3.62
N ALA A 115 5.08 -12.15 3.87
CA ALA A 115 5.79 -11.02 3.27
C ALA A 115 7.08 -11.52 2.63
N LYS A 116 7.20 -11.37 1.31
CA LYS A 116 8.38 -11.84 0.56
C LYS A 116 8.77 -10.92 -0.58
N GLY A 117 10.07 -10.90 -0.86
CA GLY A 117 10.60 -10.22 -2.04
C GLY A 117 10.35 -11.02 -3.31
N TYR A 118 10.05 -10.31 -4.38
CA TYR A 118 9.90 -10.87 -5.71
C TYR A 118 10.65 -10.00 -6.73
N LYS A 119 11.54 -10.62 -7.51
CA LYS A 119 12.20 -9.97 -8.63
C LYS A 119 11.63 -10.52 -9.93
N PRO A 120 10.94 -9.69 -10.74
CA PRO A 120 10.36 -10.17 -11.99
C PRO A 120 11.44 -10.71 -12.93
N LYS A 121 11.15 -11.84 -13.59
CA LYS A 121 12.09 -12.44 -14.58
C LYS A 121 12.37 -11.53 -15.77
N ALA A 122 11.43 -10.63 -16.09
CA ALA A 122 11.56 -9.65 -17.17
C ALA A 122 12.40 -8.41 -16.79
N SER A 123 12.77 -8.26 -15.51
CA SER A 123 13.64 -7.15 -15.09
C SER A 123 15.01 -7.33 -15.71
N ARG A 124 15.55 -6.25 -16.29
CA ARG A 124 16.94 -6.24 -16.78
C ARG A 124 17.87 -6.62 -15.63
N SER A 125 18.94 -7.35 -15.89
CA SER A 125 19.92 -7.77 -14.87
C SER A 125 20.52 -6.61 -14.06
N ILE A 126 20.46 -5.40 -14.60
CA ILE A 126 20.97 -4.15 -13.99
C ILE A 126 19.89 -3.44 -13.15
N SER A 127 18.60 -3.81 -13.28
CA SER A 127 17.52 -3.18 -12.51
C SER A 127 17.61 -3.56 -11.04
N THR A 128 17.59 -2.56 -10.18
CA THR A 128 17.51 -2.72 -8.72
C THR A 128 16.06 -2.82 -8.23
N GLU A 129 15.09 -2.76 -9.13
CA GLU A 129 13.66 -2.85 -8.79
C GLU A 129 13.29 -4.26 -8.33
N MET A 130 12.62 -4.30 -7.21
CA MET A 130 12.02 -5.49 -6.60
C MET A 130 10.59 -5.17 -6.18
N TYR A 131 9.82 -6.20 -5.92
CA TYR A 131 8.50 -6.06 -5.31
C TYR A 131 8.49 -6.76 -3.96
N VAL A 132 7.86 -6.13 -2.98
CA VAL A 132 7.45 -6.78 -1.73
C VAL A 132 6.01 -7.22 -1.90
N VAL A 133 5.78 -8.52 -1.83
CA VAL A 133 4.45 -9.14 -1.95
C VAL A 133 4.00 -9.56 -0.55
N CYS A 134 2.93 -8.95 -0.08
CA CYS A 134 2.34 -9.17 1.23
C CYS A 134 0.95 -9.79 1.04
N LEU A 135 0.74 -10.98 1.56
CA LEU A 135 -0.52 -11.72 1.43
C LEU A 135 -1.15 -11.94 2.80
N ASN A 136 -2.48 -11.87 2.84
CA ASN A 136 -3.30 -12.13 4.00
C ASN A 136 -2.94 -11.22 5.19
N ARG A 137 -3.48 -9.98 5.17
CA ARG A 137 -3.33 -9.06 6.30
C ARG A 137 -3.89 -9.71 7.58
N ASN A 138 -3.13 -9.69 8.66
CA ASN A 138 -3.53 -10.25 9.95
C ASN A 138 -4.77 -9.53 10.50
N GLU A 139 -5.71 -10.28 11.08
CA GLU A 139 -6.96 -9.73 11.65
C GLU A 139 -6.73 -8.89 12.90
N ASP A 140 -5.77 -9.31 13.73
CA ASP A 140 -5.55 -8.78 15.08
C ASP A 140 -4.79 -7.45 15.13
N ILE A 141 -4.43 -6.88 13.98
CA ILE A 141 -3.77 -5.57 13.95
C ILE A 141 -4.85 -4.50 13.97
N PRO A 142 -5.01 -3.78 15.12
CA PRO A 142 -5.98 -2.69 15.20
C PRO A 142 -5.66 -1.64 14.14
N THR A 143 -6.65 -1.26 13.36
CA THR A 143 -6.48 -0.09 12.50
C THR A 143 -6.31 1.16 13.38
N PRO A 144 -5.56 2.18 12.94
CA PRO A 144 -5.47 3.44 13.68
C PRO A 144 -6.83 4.04 14.03
N VAL A 145 -7.88 3.77 13.23
CA VAL A 145 -9.27 4.17 13.53
C VAL A 145 -9.80 3.43 14.75
N GLN A 146 -9.45 2.16 14.96
CA GLN A 146 -9.85 1.39 16.14
C GLN A 146 -9.08 1.84 17.39
N LEU A 147 -7.81 2.26 17.24
CA LEU A 147 -7.00 2.83 18.31
C LEU A 147 -7.46 4.24 18.73
N ALA A 148 -8.10 4.99 17.83
CA ALA A 148 -8.63 6.32 18.11
C ALA A 148 -10.00 6.28 18.83
N GLN A 149 -10.65 5.13 18.93
CA GLN A 149 -11.88 4.99 19.70
C GLN A 149 -11.52 4.88 21.20
N PRO A 150 -12.12 5.70 22.08
CA PRO A 150 -11.92 5.53 23.51
C PRO A 150 -12.41 4.13 23.92
N PRO A 151 -11.73 3.46 24.87
CA PRO A 151 -12.18 2.15 25.34
C PRO A 151 -13.65 2.24 25.75
N PRO A 152 -14.45 1.17 25.50
CA PRO A 152 -15.84 1.16 25.91
C PRO A 152 -15.88 1.44 27.40
N THR A 153 -16.61 2.47 27.80
CA THR A 153 -16.81 2.79 29.21
C THR A 153 -17.48 1.59 29.87
N SER A 154 -16.71 0.79 30.57
CA SER A 154 -17.24 -0.23 31.46
C SER A 154 -18.08 0.50 32.50
N GLY A 155 -19.41 0.40 32.35
CA GLY A 155 -20.33 0.95 33.32
C GLY A 155 -20.02 0.34 34.68
N TRP A 156 -19.47 1.12 35.58
CA TRP A 156 -19.49 0.85 36.99
C TRP A 156 -20.91 1.10 37.46
N ASN A 157 -21.73 0.05 37.49
CA ASN A 157 -22.98 0.07 38.23
C ASN A 157 -22.64 -0.19 39.70
N ASN A 158 -22.84 0.84 40.50
CA ASN A 158 -22.98 0.70 41.98
C ASN A 158 -24.22 -0.12 42.30
#